data_c53a72885b3851d8d472a73bca12a710
#
_entry.id   c53a72885b3851d8d472a73bca12a710
#
_cell.length_a   1.000
_cell.length_b   1.000
_cell.length_c   1.000
_cell.angle_alpha   90.00
_cell.angle_beta   90.00
_cell.angle_gamma   90.00
#
_symmetry.space_group_name_H-M   'P 1'
#
loop_
_entity.id
_entity.type
_entity.pdbx_description
1 polymer ?
#
loop_
_entity_poly.entity_id
_entity_poly.type
_entity_poly.pdbx_seq_one_letter_code
_entity_poly.pdbx_strand_id
1 'polypeptide(L)'
;GLILCSLPLQGQSRQNISLKFMGLSFHPLSGRPNAKLMPNRLDPEAYFVVDLGALLSYEYFIIPEILSVKGIQGLYADCTAQLAGVTSIGLRARIFRIGRHRLYGGIGPTWIYRRNWYRLPGYVDTKYFEGSPTDKWQRKFLWYGGELEYKYALSPKLDIATTFVPGYPDLMAFAVGLSYNL
;
A
#
# COMPACT_ATOMS: atom_id res chain seq x y z
N GLY A 1 19.01 -17.23 41.27
CA GLY A 1 18.42 -18.10 40.30
C GLY A 1 17.70 -17.28 39.23
N LEU A 2 18.31 -17.16 38.02
CA LEU A 2 17.66 -16.59 36.85
C LEU A 2 16.63 -17.61 36.35
N ILE A 3 15.34 -17.30 36.50
CA ILE A 3 14.27 -18.05 35.83
C ILE A 3 14.24 -17.58 34.36
N LEU A 4 14.93 -18.33 33.51
CA LEU A 4 14.74 -18.26 32.07
C LEU A 4 13.35 -18.85 31.78
N CYS A 5 12.32 -17.98 31.64
CA CYS A 5 11.07 -18.36 31.03
C CYS A 5 11.36 -18.72 29.57
N SER A 6 11.54 -20.00 29.29
CA SER A 6 11.48 -20.56 27.96
C SER A 6 10.04 -20.48 27.48
N LEU A 7 9.70 -19.37 26.80
CA LEU A 7 8.49 -19.31 25.99
C LEU A 7 8.61 -20.42 24.93
N PRO A 8 7.59 -21.28 24.74
CA PRO A 8 7.63 -22.30 23.71
C PRO A 8 7.89 -21.62 22.37
N LEU A 9 8.92 -22.09 21.66
CA LEU A 9 9.13 -21.83 20.24
C LEU A 9 7.97 -22.48 19.48
N GLN A 10 6.79 -21.85 19.51
CA GLN A 10 5.76 -22.15 18.55
C GLN A 10 6.37 -21.82 17.20
N GLY A 11 6.40 -22.81 16.29
CA GLY A 11 6.98 -22.67 14.97
C GLY A 11 6.48 -21.39 14.32
N GLN A 12 7.39 -20.41 14.20
CA GLN A 12 7.05 -19.11 13.63
C GLN A 12 6.66 -19.35 12.17
N SER A 13 5.42 -19.02 11.83
CA SER A 13 4.95 -19.14 10.46
C SER A 13 5.85 -18.35 9.52
N ARG A 14 6.26 -18.99 8.44
CA ARG A 14 7.05 -18.37 7.37
C ARG A 14 6.18 -17.69 6.32
N GLN A 15 4.87 -17.81 6.42
CA GLN A 15 3.95 -17.33 5.40
C GLN A 15 2.87 -16.48 6.04
N ASN A 16 2.50 -15.42 5.34
CA ASN A 16 1.48 -14.51 5.78
C ASN A 16 0.62 -14.06 4.58
N ILE A 17 -0.68 -14.02 4.78
CA ILE A 17 -1.62 -13.44 3.83
C ILE A 17 -2.28 -12.25 4.50
N SER A 18 -2.43 -11.12 3.79
CA SER A 18 -3.20 -10.00 4.32
C SER A 18 -4.19 -9.46 3.32
N LEU A 19 -5.34 -9.04 3.85
CA LEU A 19 -6.35 -8.29 3.13
C LEU A 19 -6.58 -6.98 3.85
N LYS A 20 -6.43 -5.86 3.13
CA LYS A 20 -6.58 -4.53 3.66
C LYS A 20 -7.54 -3.72 2.81
N PHE A 21 -8.30 -2.87 3.46
CA PHE A 21 -9.14 -1.88 2.82
C PHE A 21 -8.32 -0.60 2.60
N MET A 22 -8.34 -0.11 1.38
CA MET A 22 -7.77 1.18 0.99
C MET A 22 -8.87 2.23 1.10
N GLY A 23 -8.63 3.32 1.83
CA GLY A 23 -9.71 4.27 2.12
C GLY A 23 -9.34 5.73 1.98
N LEU A 24 -8.06 6.07 2.06
CA LEU A 24 -7.62 7.46 2.05
C LEU A 24 -6.29 7.61 1.34
N SER A 25 -6.25 8.55 0.40
CA SER A 25 -5.00 9.03 -0.18
C SER A 25 -4.71 10.46 0.24
N PHE A 26 -3.43 10.77 0.36
CA PHE A 26 -2.92 12.11 0.67
C PHE A 26 -2.04 12.59 -0.48
N HIS A 27 -2.30 13.81 -0.94
CA HIS A 27 -1.61 14.46 -2.04
C HIS A 27 -0.91 15.73 -1.54
N PRO A 28 0.38 15.70 -1.22
CA PRO A 28 1.06 16.79 -0.50
C PRO A 28 1.32 18.05 -1.34
N LEU A 29 1.19 17.98 -2.66
CA LEU A 29 1.38 19.14 -3.53
C LEU A 29 0.07 19.88 -3.75
N SER A 30 0.01 21.16 -3.36
CA SER A 30 -1.11 22.06 -3.60
C SER A 30 -1.27 22.49 -5.06
N GLY A 31 -2.45 22.99 -5.44
CA GLY A 31 -2.68 23.62 -6.75
C GLY A 31 -2.66 22.65 -7.92
N ARG A 32 -3.04 21.39 -7.71
CA ARG A 32 -3.08 20.37 -8.76
C ARG A 32 -4.08 20.73 -9.86
N PRO A 33 -3.67 20.71 -11.13
CA PRO A 33 -4.56 21.07 -12.23
C PRO A 33 -5.78 20.13 -12.34
N ASN A 34 -5.65 18.89 -11.83
CA ASN A 34 -6.67 17.86 -11.90
C ASN A 34 -7.54 17.74 -10.64
N ALA A 35 -7.40 18.60 -9.64
CA ALA A 35 -8.17 18.53 -8.39
C ALA A 35 -9.70 18.56 -8.63
N LYS A 36 -10.15 19.32 -9.64
CA LYS A 36 -11.56 19.41 -10.01
C LYS A 36 -12.15 18.10 -10.55
N LEU A 37 -11.32 17.17 -11.00
CA LEU A 37 -11.72 15.87 -11.51
C LEU A 37 -11.94 14.82 -10.39
N MET A 38 -11.65 15.17 -9.14
CA MET A 38 -11.67 14.25 -8.00
C MET A 38 -13.01 14.41 -7.24
N PRO A 39 -14.00 13.54 -7.46
CA PRO A 39 -15.34 13.70 -6.87
C PRO A 39 -15.33 13.47 -5.35
N ASN A 40 -14.45 12.59 -4.85
CA ASN A 40 -14.38 12.21 -3.43
C ASN A 40 -13.30 12.97 -2.66
N ARG A 41 -12.91 14.16 -3.14
CA ARG A 41 -11.97 15.02 -2.40
C ARG A 41 -12.63 15.57 -1.14
N LEU A 42 -11.87 15.62 -0.06
CA LEU A 42 -12.34 16.14 1.23
C LEU A 42 -12.08 17.64 1.40
N ASP A 43 -11.29 18.24 0.52
CA ASP A 43 -10.94 19.65 0.49
C ASP A 43 -10.88 20.18 -0.95
N PRO A 44 -11.01 21.49 -1.19
CA PRO A 44 -11.03 22.06 -2.55
C PRO A 44 -9.76 21.81 -3.37
N GLU A 45 -8.61 21.74 -2.70
CA GLU A 45 -7.29 21.53 -3.29
C GLU A 45 -6.96 20.05 -3.52
N ALA A 46 -7.84 19.15 -3.04
CA ALA A 46 -7.68 17.69 -3.08
C ALA A 46 -6.40 17.17 -2.41
N TYR A 47 -6.06 17.73 -1.25
CA TYR A 47 -5.01 17.16 -0.40
C TYR A 47 -5.40 15.77 0.10
N PHE A 48 -6.65 15.59 0.48
CA PHE A 48 -7.19 14.32 0.92
C PHE A 48 -8.32 13.86 0.00
N VAL A 49 -8.20 12.61 -0.46
CA VAL A 49 -9.21 12.00 -1.33
C VAL A 49 -9.55 10.62 -0.79
N VAL A 50 -10.83 10.26 -0.84
CA VAL A 50 -11.28 8.93 -0.48
C VAL A 50 -11.15 8.01 -1.70
N ASP A 51 -10.27 7.01 -1.59
CA ASP A 51 -10.02 5.99 -2.61
C ASP A 51 -10.49 4.64 -2.08
N LEU A 52 -11.60 4.13 -2.61
CA LEU A 52 -12.18 2.88 -2.13
C LEU A 52 -11.56 1.68 -2.87
N GLY A 53 -10.99 0.75 -2.11
CA GLY A 53 -10.41 -0.43 -2.71
C GLY A 53 -9.87 -1.43 -1.70
N ALA A 54 -9.17 -2.43 -2.23
CA ALA A 54 -8.57 -3.49 -1.42
C ALA A 54 -7.15 -3.80 -1.89
N LEU A 55 -6.29 -4.14 -0.93
CA LEU A 55 -4.95 -4.68 -1.14
C LEU A 55 -4.91 -6.12 -0.62
N LEU A 56 -4.60 -7.05 -1.50
CA LEU A 56 -4.25 -8.42 -1.15
C LEU A 56 -2.73 -8.54 -1.17
N SER A 57 -2.14 -9.16 -0.14
CA SER A 57 -0.71 -9.45 -0.15
C SER A 57 -0.40 -10.84 0.36
N TYR A 58 0.67 -11.42 -0.20
CA TYR A 58 1.30 -12.63 0.27
C TYR A 58 2.75 -12.33 0.61
N GLU A 59 3.20 -12.84 1.75
CA GLU A 59 4.53 -12.60 2.29
C GLU A 59 5.17 -13.92 2.70
N TYR A 60 6.42 -14.12 2.26
CA TYR A 60 7.26 -15.25 2.65
C TYR A 60 8.48 -14.77 3.42
N PHE A 61 8.64 -15.21 4.65
CA PHE A 61 9.77 -14.85 5.51
C PHE A 61 11.00 -15.72 5.20
N ILE A 62 12.04 -15.10 4.67
CA ILE A 62 13.38 -15.69 4.49
C ILE A 62 14.00 -15.90 5.87
N ILE A 63 13.97 -14.86 6.70
CA ILE A 63 14.33 -14.90 8.12
C ILE A 63 13.05 -14.64 8.91
N PRO A 64 12.57 -15.62 9.72
CA PRO A 64 11.30 -15.53 10.41
C PRO A 64 11.12 -14.20 11.13
N GLU A 65 10.00 -13.54 10.87
CA GLU A 65 9.59 -12.22 11.39
C GLU A 65 10.56 -11.04 11.09
N ILE A 66 11.71 -11.25 10.46
CA ILE A 66 12.73 -10.21 10.26
C ILE A 66 12.80 -9.77 8.81
N LEU A 67 13.02 -10.70 7.89
CA LEU A 67 13.24 -10.40 6.47
C LEU A 67 12.31 -11.26 5.61
N SER A 68 11.62 -10.65 4.69
CA SER A 68 10.66 -11.33 3.82
C SER A 68 10.70 -10.80 2.38
N VAL A 69 10.16 -11.62 1.48
CA VAL A 69 9.67 -11.18 0.17
C VAL A 69 8.16 -11.06 0.26
N LYS A 70 7.63 -9.94 -0.22
CA LYS A 70 6.20 -9.67 -0.21
C LYS A 70 5.71 -9.26 -1.59
N GLY A 71 4.66 -9.95 -2.06
CA GLY A 71 3.88 -9.56 -3.24
C GLY A 71 2.60 -8.85 -2.82
N ILE A 72 2.23 -7.79 -3.52
CA ILE A 72 1.03 -7.01 -3.27
C ILE A 72 0.27 -6.84 -4.58
N GLN A 73 -1.04 -7.07 -4.54
CA GLN A 73 -1.98 -6.73 -5.60
C GLN A 73 -3.07 -5.84 -5.01
N GLY A 74 -3.19 -4.62 -5.52
CA GLY A 74 -4.27 -3.71 -5.17
C GLY A 74 -5.21 -3.47 -6.33
N LEU A 75 -6.50 -3.34 -6.03
CA LEU A 75 -7.53 -2.84 -6.94
C LEU A 75 -8.38 -1.82 -6.20
N TYR A 76 -8.55 -0.64 -6.79
CA TYR A 76 -9.25 0.46 -6.15
C TYR A 76 -9.87 1.41 -7.17
N ALA A 77 -10.84 2.19 -6.71
CA ALA A 77 -11.28 3.38 -7.41
C ALA A 77 -10.27 4.49 -7.10
N ASP A 78 -9.60 5.02 -8.11
CA ASP A 78 -8.65 6.11 -7.94
C ASP A 78 -9.34 7.43 -7.53
N CYS A 79 -8.56 8.48 -7.34
CA CYS A 79 -9.08 9.78 -6.92
C CYS A 79 -10.10 10.40 -7.89
N THR A 80 -10.23 9.90 -9.13
CA THR A 80 -11.30 10.25 -10.09
C THR A 80 -12.45 9.25 -10.11
N ALA A 81 -12.49 8.33 -9.14
CA ALA A 81 -13.45 7.24 -9.04
C ALA A 81 -13.40 6.26 -10.23
N GLN A 82 -12.25 6.17 -10.91
CA GLN A 82 -12.04 5.19 -11.98
C GLN A 82 -11.21 4.01 -11.50
N LEU A 83 -11.37 2.86 -12.18
CA LEU A 83 -10.62 1.65 -11.84
C LEU A 83 -9.12 1.87 -12.01
N ALA A 84 -8.40 1.58 -10.94
CA ALA A 84 -6.95 1.60 -10.86
C ALA A 84 -6.44 0.39 -10.07
N GLY A 85 -5.15 0.20 -10.10
CA GLY A 85 -4.52 -0.85 -9.30
C GLY A 85 -3.03 -0.65 -9.14
N VAL A 86 -2.47 -1.46 -8.26
CA VAL A 86 -1.03 -1.53 -7.99
C VAL A 86 -0.61 -2.99 -7.88
N THR A 87 0.51 -3.31 -8.51
CA THR A 87 1.19 -4.60 -8.38
C THR A 87 2.61 -4.33 -7.92
N SER A 88 3.01 -4.91 -6.81
CA SER A 88 4.37 -4.74 -6.26
C SER A 88 4.93 -6.07 -5.80
N ILE A 89 6.24 -6.21 -5.91
CA ILE A 89 6.99 -7.27 -5.26
C ILE A 89 8.24 -6.64 -4.66
N GLY A 90 8.56 -6.95 -3.40
CA GLY A 90 9.68 -6.29 -2.74
C GLY A 90 10.26 -7.08 -1.59
N LEU A 91 11.46 -6.66 -1.19
CA LEU A 91 12.08 -7.07 0.05
C LEU A 91 11.53 -6.20 1.17
N ARG A 92 11.30 -6.81 2.32
CA ARG A 92 10.73 -6.17 3.48
C ARG A 92 11.47 -6.61 4.73
N ALA A 93 11.82 -5.66 5.58
CA ALA A 93 12.52 -5.92 6.83
C ALA A 93 11.76 -5.34 8.02
N ARG A 94 11.86 -6.01 9.17
CA ARG A 94 11.34 -5.50 10.43
C ARG A 94 12.25 -4.38 10.95
N ILE A 95 11.67 -3.20 11.16
CA ILE A 95 12.35 -2.03 11.73
C ILE A 95 12.42 -2.16 13.25
N PHE A 96 11.27 -2.50 13.88
CA PHE A 96 11.24 -2.79 15.32
C PHE A 96 10.14 -3.78 15.72
N ARG A 97 10.28 -4.33 16.93
CA ARG A 97 9.25 -5.09 17.63
C ARG A 97 9.28 -4.74 19.12
N ILE A 98 8.14 -4.33 19.67
CA ILE A 98 7.95 -4.03 21.09
C ILE A 98 6.63 -4.67 21.52
N GLY A 99 6.72 -5.76 22.28
CA GLY A 99 5.55 -6.54 22.69
C GLY A 99 4.72 -7.03 21.49
N ARG A 100 3.48 -6.54 21.40
CA ARG A 100 2.55 -6.87 20.29
C ARG A 100 2.69 -5.96 19.05
N HIS A 101 3.52 -4.92 19.14
CA HIS A 101 3.70 -3.93 18.09
C HIS A 101 4.89 -4.27 17.21
N ARG A 102 4.71 -4.23 15.91
CA ARG A 102 5.74 -4.48 14.90
C ARG A 102 5.64 -3.44 13.79
N LEU A 103 6.77 -2.89 13.40
CA LEU A 103 6.89 -2.01 12.23
C LEU A 103 7.82 -2.65 11.22
N TYR A 104 7.40 -2.63 9.98
CA TYR A 104 8.17 -3.12 8.85
C TYR A 104 8.32 -2.02 7.80
N GLY A 105 9.45 -2.03 7.10
CA GLY A 105 9.68 -1.24 5.90
C GLY A 105 9.98 -2.18 4.74
N GLY A 106 9.44 -1.86 3.59
CA GLY A 106 9.64 -2.62 2.36
C GLY A 106 9.98 -1.74 1.18
N ILE A 107 10.70 -2.28 0.20
CA ILE A 107 11.05 -1.62 -1.05
C ILE A 107 11.13 -2.63 -2.18
N GLY A 108 10.67 -2.24 -3.37
CA GLY A 108 10.75 -3.09 -4.57
C GLY A 108 10.07 -2.50 -5.80
N PRO A 109 10.23 -3.17 -6.94
CA PRO A 109 9.57 -2.78 -8.17
C PRO A 109 8.05 -2.77 -8.01
N THR A 110 7.43 -1.70 -8.47
CA THR A 110 6.01 -1.44 -8.34
C THR A 110 5.46 -0.89 -9.64
N TRP A 111 4.37 -1.50 -10.13
CA TRP A 111 3.57 -1.03 -11.25
C TRP A 111 2.26 -0.44 -10.73
N ILE A 112 2.01 0.80 -11.09
CA ILE A 112 0.74 1.49 -10.83
C ILE A 112 0.05 1.65 -12.18
N TYR A 113 -1.23 1.35 -12.26
CA TYR A 113 -2.02 1.48 -13.46
C TYR A 113 -3.41 2.01 -13.13
N ARG A 114 -3.96 2.80 -14.07
CA ARG A 114 -5.29 3.39 -13.93
C ARG A 114 -5.99 3.48 -15.28
N ARG A 115 -7.32 3.61 -15.27
CA ARG A 115 -8.06 3.98 -16.47
C ARG A 115 -7.54 5.31 -17.01
N ASN A 116 -7.54 5.45 -18.32
CA ASN A 116 -6.95 6.60 -18.98
C ASN A 116 -7.74 7.89 -18.71
N TRP A 117 -7.11 8.84 -18.03
CA TRP A 117 -7.70 10.13 -17.67
C TRP A 117 -7.82 11.11 -18.84
N TYR A 118 -7.17 10.87 -19.99
CA TYR A 118 -7.41 11.66 -21.20
C TYR A 118 -8.87 11.67 -21.65
N ARG A 119 -9.67 10.71 -21.17
CA ARG A 119 -11.13 10.63 -21.42
C ARG A 119 -11.95 11.54 -20.52
N LEU A 120 -11.35 12.14 -19.50
CA LEU A 120 -12.02 13.05 -18.57
C LEU A 120 -11.95 14.47 -19.11
N PRO A 121 -13.09 15.17 -19.27
CA PRO A 121 -13.09 16.56 -19.69
C PRO A 121 -12.27 17.43 -18.72
N GLY A 122 -11.33 18.21 -19.27
CA GLY A 122 -10.48 19.09 -18.49
C GLY A 122 -9.25 18.42 -17.85
N TYR A 123 -8.94 17.16 -18.22
CA TYR A 123 -7.70 16.53 -17.78
C TYR A 123 -6.47 17.26 -18.31
N VAL A 124 -5.54 17.54 -17.40
CA VAL A 124 -4.22 18.12 -17.71
C VAL A 124 -3.18 17.04 -17.48
N ASP A 125 -2.43 16.69 -18.53
CA ASP A 125 -1.36 15.70 -18.45
C ASP A 125 -0.15 16.26 -17.69
N THR A 126 0.12 15.68 -16.52
CA THR A 126 1.25 16.03 -15.66
C THR A 126 2.53 15.26 -15.99
N LYS A 127 2.52 14.39 -17.00
CA LYS A 127 3.64 13.51 -17.40
C LYS A 127 4.07 12.52 -16.32
N TYR A 128 3.29 12.36 -15.26
CA TYR A 128 3.58 11.39 -14.22
C TYR A 128 3.26 9.96 -14.65
N PHE A 129 2.13 9.76 -15.31
CA PHE A 129 1.75 8.47 -15.88
C PHE A 129 2.10 8.42 -17.37
N GLU A 130 2.57 7.26 -17.82
CA GLU A 130 2.76 6.94 -19.23
C GLU A 130 1.44 6.51 -19.86
N GLY A 131 1.22 6.89 -21.11
CA GLY A 131 0.06 6.55 -21.92
C GLY A 131 -0.32 7.68 -22.89
N SER A 132 -1.03 7.34 -23.95
CA SER A 132 -1.50 8.25 -24.97
C SER A 132 -3.04 8.44 -24.87
N PRO A 133 -3.63 9.46 -25.51
CA PRO A 133 -5.09 9.66 -25.53
C PRO A 133 -5.89 8.45 -26.07
N THR A 134 -5.27 7.62 -26.90
CA THR A 134 -5.91 6.45 -27.52
C THR A 134 -5.83 5.19 -26.65
N ASP A 135 -4.98 5.18 -25.65
CA ASP A 135 -4.81 4.03 -24.77
C ASP A 135 -6.03 3.82 -23.87
N LYS A 136 -6.24 2.58 -23.43
CA LYS A 136 -7.26 2.24 -22.43
C LYS A 136 -6.79 2.50 -21.00
N TRP A 137 -5.48 2.44 -20.79
CA TRP A 137 -4.83 2.51 -19.49
C TRP A 137 -3.64 3.46 -19.50
N GLN A 138 -3.43 4.15 -18.40
CA GLN A 138 -2.19 4.82 -18.07
C GLN A 138 -1.44 3.99 -17.03
N ARG A 139 -0.11 4.01 -17.05
CA ARG A 139 0.74 3.21 -16.18
C ARG A 139 1.94 4.01 -15.68
N LYS A 140 2.46 3.58 -14.53
CA LYS A 140 3.71 4.09 -13.95
C LYS A 140 4.51 2.93 -13.38
N PHE A 141 5.77 2.86 -13.70
CA PHE A 141 6.70 1.92 -13.10
C PHE A 141 7.65 2.63 -12.16
N LEU A 142 7.82 2.10 -10.94
CA LEU A 142 8.73 2.58 -9.93
C LEU A 142 9.64 1.45 -9.48
N TRP A 143 10.95 1.59 -9.64
CA TRP A 143 11.93 0.60 -9.19
C TRP A 143 11.98 0.44 -7.66
N TYR A 144 11.65 1.50 -6.95
CA TYR A 144 11.78 1.64 -5.50
C TYR A 144 10.44 2.00 -4.85
N GLY A 145 9.36 1.39 -5.33
CA GLY A 145 8.09 1.49 -4.62
C GLY A 145 8.28 1.00 -3.18
N GLY A 146 7.85 1.79 -2.21
CA GLY A 146 8.05 1.50 -0.80
C GLY A 146 6.74 1.25 -0.07
N GLU A 147 6.85 0.62 1.10
CA GLU A 147 5.77 0.56 2.08
C GLU A 147 6.31 0.69 3.49
N LEU A 148 5.52 1.29 4.37
CA LEU A 148 5.64 1.16 5.81
C LEU A 148 4.41 0.44 6.32
N GLU A 149 4.59 -0.67 7.04
CA GLU A 149 3.48 -1.44 7.59
C GLU A 149 3.63 -1.62 9.09
N TYR A 150 2.65 -1.12 9.81
CA TYR A 150 2.50 -1.39 11.23
C TYR A 150 1.56 -2.57 11.42
N LYS A 151 1.94 -3.52 12.29
CA LYS A 151 1.15 -4.68 12.70
C LYS A 151 0.97 -4.70 14.22
N TYR A 152 -0.25 -4.93 14.66
CA TYR A 152 -0.60 -5.20 16.05
C TYR A 152 -1.13 -6.61 16.20
N ALA A 153 -0.43 -7.45 16.98
CA ALA A 153 -0.80 -8.84 17.19
C ALA A 153 -2.06 -8.97 18.07
N LEU A 154 -3.17 -9.40 17.49
CA LEU A 154 -4.38 -9.77 18.23
C LEU A 154 -4.23 -11.15 18.84
N SER A 155 -3.65 -12.08 18.07
CA SER A 155 -3.38 -13.46 18.47
C SER A 155 -2.07 -13.95 17.82
N PRO A 156 -1.60 -15.17 18.11
CA PRO A 156 -0.44 -15.74 17.42
C PRO A 156 -0.58 -15.83 15.90
N LYS A 157 -1.82 -15.93 15.41
CA LYS A 157 -2.11 -16.10 13.98
C LYS A 157 -2.69 -14.85 13.31
N LEU A 158 -3.19 -13.86 14.07
CA LEU A 158 -3.95 -12.75 13.51
C LEU A 158 -3.40 -11.42 13.98
N ASP A 159 -3.15 -10.53 13.03
CA ASP A 159 -2.73 -9.15 13.24
C ASP A 159 -3.73 -8.17 12.64
N ILE A 160 -3.93 -7.01 13.28
CA ILE A 160 -4.37 -5.82 12.59
C ILE A 160 -3.15 -5.23 11.89
N ALA A 161 -3.30 -4.88 10.62
CA ALA A 161 -2.21 -4.30 9.82
C ALA A 161 -2.65 -2.98 9.19
N THR A 162 -1.82 -1.96 9.37
CA THR A 162 -1.99 -0.65 8.70
C THR A 162 -0.79 -0.41 7.82
N THR A 163 -1.03 -0.14 6.55
CA THR A 163 0.02 0.14 5.56
C THR A 163 -0.08 1.58 5.10
N PHE A 164 1.07 2.23 5.06
CA PHE A 164 1.29 3.50 4.40
C PHE A 164 2.21 3.28 3.19
N VAL A 165 1.76 3.71 2.02
CA VAL A 165 2.53 3.64 0.76
C VAL A 165 3.03 5.04 0.43
N PRO A 166 4.33 5.34 0.65
CA PRO A 166 4.90 6.65 0.37
C PRO A 166 5.28 6.78 -1.11
N GLY A 167 4.31 6.92 -1.99
CA GLY A 167 4.51 7.16 -3.43
C GLY A 167 4.55 8.65 -3.77
N TYR A 168 5.43 9.40 -3.12
CA TYR A 168 5.58 10.84 -3.39
C TYR A 168 5.93 11.09 -4.89
N PRO A 169 5.33 12.11 -5.55
CA PRO A 169 4.38 13.09 -5.01
C PRO A 169 2.91 12.70 -5.12
N ASP A 170 2.57 11.59 -5.76
CA ASP A 170 1.21 11.37 -6.27
C ASP A 170 0.42 10.24 -5.62
N LEU A 171 1.07 9.28 -4.96
CA LEU A 171 0.36 8.18 -4.31
C LEU A 171 0.85 7.96 -2.89
N MET A 172 0.33 8.72 -1.96
CA MET A 172 0.49 8.46 -0.54
C MET A 172 -0.85 7.92 -0.03
N ALA A 173 -0.93 6.61 0.16
CA ALA A 173 -2.18 5.95 0.51
C ALA A 173 -2.08 5.22 1.85
N PHE A 174 -3.19 5.23 2.58
CA PHE A 174 -3.38 4.45 3.80
C PHE A 174 -4.32 3.29 3.55
N ALA A 175 -3.95 2.12 4.05
CA ALA A 175 -4.78 0.94 4.04
C ALA A 175 -4.77 0.26 5.41
N VAL A 176 -5.92 -0.24 5.85
CA VAL A 176 -6.06 -0.96 7.12
C VAL A 176 -6.80 -2.26 6.90
N GLY A 177 -6.41 -3.30 7.63
CA GLY A 177 -7.05 -4.60 7.51
C GLY A 177 -6.43 -5.65 8.41
N LEU A 178 -6.54 -6.90 7.99
CA LEU A 178 -6.11 -8.06 8.73
C LEU A 178 -4.96 -8.77 8.00
N SER A 179 -4.09 -9.37 8.80
CA SER A 179 -2.95 -10.15 8.34
C SER A 179 -2.95 -11.48 9.09
N TYR A 180 -2.94 -12.58 8.38
CA TYR A 180 -3.03 -13.94 8.93
C TYR A 180 -1.73 -14.69 8.68
N ASN A 181 -1.18 -15.25 9.75
CA ASN A 181 0.02 -16.10 9.75
C ASN A 181 -0.42 -17.56 9.51
N LEU A 182 0.01 -18.15 8.39
CA LEU A 182 -0.35 -19.50 7.94
C LEU A 182 0.37 -20.59 8.72
#